data_b52ed832103f66cce86fabbfd1e6bfd0
#
_entry.id   b52ed832103f66cce86fabbfd1e6bfd0
#
_cell.length_a   1.000
_cell.length_b   1.000
_cell.length_c   1.000
_cell.angle_alpha   90.00
_cell.angle_beta   90.00
_cell.angle_gamma   90.00
#
_symmetry.space_group_name_H-M   'P 1'
#
loop_
_entity.id
_entity.type
_entity.pdbx_description
1 polymer ?
#
loop_
_entity_poly.entity_id
_entity_poly.type
_entity_poly.pdbx_seq_one_letter_code
_entity_poly.pdbx_strand_id
1 'polypeptide(L)'
;MVNVTTVKNVGNDVVYEPGDDETNNPWIRAWKKDLGIEVTYDWIDVGGAQYDTKLNMAIASKTLPDVFKCNYIQFRQLMQAGLLMDITEVYQKYTSPRIRDYEKTDPDTIKTATVNGKIYGVPNYYYGVIDNPKDLWIRKDWYEAAGSPPLKTAADFENLAKKFMKDHGGYGIGISNTLEELFMTGPMFNVYIGNPNLNSDFWYKDSTGRIKAGISHPEMKTALTYWAKWYKEGIISPDFANADAAKMNEDIVNGKTGMQPYYQWQGWLNGPNLVASQGSDNAYMIPFPFPTVDGSQVMGQVGFPNGTLIVVNKDCPNPAAAMKLLSHVDYVMFDPNTVLTDEEFHGFTDGQREHTPGAFEIIDPLADMLQFEHVLTALKTGDESQLFTSGMKKKYGDSVNWITKKDPGGLGAYLQQGFDGCSYYNSKFLLDNNFIVRTDMWGPPPEDFDKTVNAFDVVMQGFTKIIMGTEPVSSYDKVIADWYANGGKIMEDAVNRDYNK
;
A
#
# COMPACT_ATOMS: atom_id res chain seq x y z
N MET A 1 -10.05 -36.74 9.62
CA MET A 1 -9.10 -35.67 9.31
C MET A 1 -9.25 -35.36 7.85
N VAL A 2 -9.31 -34.09 7.49
CA VAL A 2 -9.48 -33.63 6.09
C VAL A 2 -8.12 -33.12 5.62
N ASN A 3 -7.67 -33.53 4.44
CA ASN A 3 -6.44 -33.01 3.85
C ASN A 3 -6.74 -31.87 2.88
N VAL A 4 -5.89 -30.83 2.87
CA VAL A 4 -5.93 -29.70 1.92
C VAL A 4 -4.51 -29.46 1.44
N THR A 5 -4.34 -29.46 0.11
CA THR A 5 -3.06 -29.09 -0.49
C THR A 5 -3.03 -27.61 -0.82
N THR A 6 -1.86 -26.99 -0.67
CA THR A 6 -1.63 -25.57 -0.99
C THR A 6 -0.20 -25.33 -1.43
N VAL A 7 0.12 -24.07 -1.68
CA VAL A 7 1.48 -23.58 -1.98
C VAL A 7 1.77 -22.35 -1.13
N LYS A 8 3.04 -22.08 -0.87
CA LYS A 8 3.45 -20.98 0.02
C LYS A 8 4.66 -20.25 -0.53
N ASN A 9 4.69 -18.93 -0.32
CA ASN A 9 5.90 -18.15 -0.38
C ASN A 9 6.31 -17.72 1.04
N VAL A 10 7.61 -17.69 1.30
CA VAL A 10 8.20 -17.33 2.60
C VAL A 10 9.33 -16.34 2.35
N GLY A 11 9.39 -15.26 3.13
CA GLY A 11 10.49 -14.30 3.07
C GLY A 11 11.82 -14.90 3.52
N ASN A 12 12.93 -14.33 3.07
CA ASN A 12 14.27 -14.75 3.52
C ASN A 12 14.59 -14.32 4.96
N ASP A 13 13.77 -13.44 5.51
CA ASP A 13 13.89 -12.86 6.85
C ASP A 13 13.08 -13.62 7.92
N VAL A 14 12.43 -14.71 7.53
CA VAL A 14 11.66 -15.54 8.45
C VAL A 14 12.60 -16.37 9.31
N VAL A 15 12.42 -16.26 10.62
CA VAL A 15 13.15 -17.05 11.64
C VAL A 15 12.14 -17.93 12.36
N TYR A 16 12.45 -19.20 12.49
CA TYR A 16 11.60 -20.17 13.18
C TYR A 16 12.12 -20.46 14.58
N GLU A 17 11.19 -20.69 15.51
CA GLU A 17 11.53 -21.22 16.83
C GLU A 17 12.16 -22.62 16.71
N PRO A 18 13.01 -23.04 17.69
CA PRO A 18 13.63 -24.35 17.67
C PRO A 18 12.61 -25.49 17.55
N GLY A 19 12.67 -26.21 16.44
CA GLY A 19 11.76 -27.33 16.13
C GLY A 19 10.61 -26.99 15.20
N ASP A 20 10.47 -25.70 14.82
CA ASP A 20 9.50 -25.24 13.83
C ASP A 20 10.16 -25.06 12.45
N ASP A 21 9.35 -25.18 11.41
CA ASP A 21 9.68 -24.93 10.00
C ASP A 21 8.42 -24.54 9.21
N GLU A 22 8.55 -24.39 7.89
CA GLU A 22 7.43 -24.04 7.01
C GLU A 22 6.27 -25.05 7.06
N THR A 23 6.55 -26.32 7.38
CA THR A 23 5.59 -27.43 7.35
C THR A 23 5.11 -27.85 8.74
N ASN A 24 5.80 -27.42 9.78
CA ASN A 24 5.48 -27.69 11.18
C ASN A 24 5.67 -26.40 12.00
N ASN A 25 4.60 -25.69 12.23
CA ASN A 25 4.58 -24.43 12.96
C ASN A 25 3.23 -24.28 13.71
N PRO A 26 3.03 -23.26 14.53
CA PRO A 26 1.79 -23.08 15.28
C PRO A 26 0.52 -23.13 14.43
N TRP A 27 0.52 -22.55 13.21
CA TRP A 27 -0.62 -22.59 12.30
C TRP A 27 -1.01 -24.02 11.91
N ILE A 28 -0.05 -24.80 11.45
CA ILE A 28 -0.27 -26.19 11.01
C ILE A 28 -0.77 -27.05 12.19
N ARG A 29 -0.18 -26.86 13.38
CA ARG A 29 -0.59 -27.60 14.59
C ARG A 29 -2.01 -27.22 15.05
N ALA A 30 -2.35 -25.94 15.04
CA ALA A 30 -3.67 -25.45 15.42
C ALA A 30 -4.75 -25.91 14.43
N TRP A 31 -4.53 -25.79 13.13
CA TRP A 31 -5.50 -26.25 12.13
C TRP A 31 -5.79 -27.76 12.26
N LYS A 32 -4.75 -28.55 12.51
CA LYS A 32 -4.91 -29.97 12.76
C LYS A 32 -5.69 -30.27 14.05
N LYS A 33 -5.37 -29.58 15.13
CA LYS A 33 -5.97 -29.76 16.45
C LYS A 33 -7.40 -29.23 16.51
N ASP A 34 -7.63 -28.00 16.07
CA ASP A 34 -8.87 -27.26 16.32
C ASP A 34 -9.92 -27.51 15.24
N LEU A 35 -9.48 -27.72 13.99
CA LEU A 35 -10.36 -27.92 12.84
C LEU A 35 -10.37 -29.35 12.30
N GLY A 36 -9.41 -30.21 12.70
CA GLY A 36 -9.22 -31.53 12.12
C GLY A 36 -8.79 -31.47 10.65
N ILE A 37 -8.11 -30.38 10.24
CA ILE A 37 -7.61 -30.16 8.89
C ILE A 37 -6.09 -30.29 8.88
N GLU A 38 -5.58 -31.12 7.98
CA GLU A 38 -4.16 -31.28 7.69
C GLU A 38 -3.83 -30.51 6.41
N VAL A 39 -2.93 -29.52 6.51
CA VAL A 39 -2.48 -28.73 5.38
C VAL A 39 -1.12 -29.24 4.93
N THR A 40 -0.98 -29.51 3.63
CA THR A 40 0.26 -29.93 3.00
C THR A 40 0.63 -29.01 1.84
N TYR A 41 1.92 -28.82 1.59
CA TYR A 41 2.41 -27.93 0.55
C TYR A 41 2.92 -28.73 -0.64
N ASP A 42 2.38 -28.47 -1.85
CA ASP A 42 2.90 -29.03 -3.10
C ASP A 42 4.30 -28.47 -3.40
N TRP A 43 4.51 -27.20 -3.07
CA TRP A 43 5.81 -26.54 -3.09
C TRP A 43 5.81 -25.30 -2.20
N ILE A 44 7.02 -24.91 -1.76
CA ILE A 44 7.29 -23.68 -1.02
C ILE A 44 8.33 -22.87 -1.79
N ASP A 45 8.14 -21.57 -1.88
CA ASP A 45 9.08 -20.63 -2.49
C ASP A 45 9.72 -19.76 -1.41
N VAL A 46 10.99 -20.06 -1.09
CA VAL A 46 11.76 -19.27 -0.12
C VAL A 46 12.36 -18.06 -0.84
N GLY A 47 12.13 -16.87 -0.29
CA GLY A 47 12.50 -15.60 -0.92
C GLY A 47 11.41 -14.98 -1.79
N GLY A 48 10.34 -15.72 -2.10
CA GLY A 48 9.15 -15.21 -2.78
C GLY A 48 9.29 -14.83 -4.27
N ALA A 49 10.50 -14.86 -4.82
CA ALA A 49 10.79 -14.37 -6.17
C ALA A 49 10.27 -15.29 -7.29
N GLN A 50 9.99 -16.58 -6.99
CA GLN A 50 9.59 -17.57 -7.97
C GLN A 50 8.11 -17.98 -7.87
N TYR A 51 7.38 -17.45 -6.89
CA TYR A 51 5.98 -17.86 -6.64
C TYR A 51 5.10 -17.74 -7.88
N ASP A 52 5.06 -16.55 -8.49
CA ASP A 52 4.24 -16.30 -9.68
C ASP A 52 4.67 -17.17 -10.87
N THR A 53 5.98 -17.37 -11.05
CA THR A 53 6.51 -18.24 -12.12
C THR A 53 6.06 -19.69 -11.93
N LYS A 54 6.20 -20.24 -10.73
CA LYS A 54 5.76 -21.60 -10.39
C LYS A 54 4.26 -21.76 -10.54
N LEU A 55 3.48 -20.77 -10.08
CA LEU A 55 2.03 -20.79 -10.20
C LEU A 55 1.59 -20.72 -11.67
N ASN A 56 2.21 -19.88 -12.49
CA ASN A 56 1.94 -19.81 -13.92
C ASN A 56 2.22 -21.15 -14.62
N MET A 57 3.29 -21.86 -14.23
CA MET A 57 3.57 -23.21 -14.73
C MET A 57 2.51 -24.22 -14.30
N ALA A 58 2.04 -24.16 -13.04
CA ALA A 58 0.97 -25.02 -12.54
C ALA A 58 -0.38 -24.75 -13.23
N ILE A 59 -0.68 -23.49 -13.56
CA ILE A 59 -1.86 -23.11 -14.35
C ILE A 59 -1.78 -23.71 -15.75
N ALA A 60 -0.64 -23.54 -16.42
CA ALA A 60 -0.43 -24.04 -17.78
C ALA A 60 -0.50 -25.58 -17.86
N SER A 61 0.06 -26.29 -16.86
CA SER A 61 0.03 -27.75 -16.77
C SER A 61 -1.24 -28.32 -16.15
N LYS A 62 -2.10 -27.47 -15.59
CA LYS A 62 -3.31 -27.82 -14.83
C LYS A 62 -3.02 -28.72 -13.60
N THR A 63 -1.86 -28.53 -12.98
CA THR A 63 -1.44 -29.22 -11.75
C THR A 63 -1.54 -28.28 -10.56
N LEU A 64 -2.76 -27.91 -10.20
CA LEU A 64 -3.05 -26.92 -9.18
C LEU A 64 -3.30 -27.59 -7.82
N PRO A 65 -2.86 -26.99 -6.69
CA PRO A 65 -3.26 -27.42 -5.36
C PRO A 65 -4.75 -27.17 -5.12
N ASP A 66 -5.27 -27.63 -3.99
CA ASP A 66 -6.69 -27.42 -3.63
C ASP A 66 -7.04 -25.95 -3.43
N VAL A 67 -6.16 -25.21 -2.71
CA VAL A 67 -6.36 -23.80 -2.36
C VAL A 67 -5.06 -23.03 -2.53
N PHE A 68 -5.11 -21.84 -3.12
CA PHE A 68 -3.90 -21.03 -3.31
C PHE A 68 -4.23 -19.56 -3.49
N LYS A 69 -3.24 -18.69 -3.27
CA LYS A 69 -3.31 -17.27 -3.62
C LYS A 69 -2.97 -17.08 -5.10
N CYS A 70 -3.67 -16.17 -5.77
CA CYS A 70 -3.30 -15.70 -7.09
C CYS A 70 -3.50 -14.20 -7.22
N ASN A 71 -2.77 -13.57 -8.12
CA ASN A 71 -3.05 -12.19 -8.53
C ASN A 71 -4.23 -12.15 -9.52
N TYR A 72 -4.71 -10.94 -9.84
CA TYR A 72 -5.89 -10.78 -10.71
C TYR A 72 -5.67 -11.24 -12.15
N ILE A 73 -4.43 -11.19 -12.68
CA ILE A 73 -4.10 -11.70 -14.01
C ILE A 73 -4.25 -13.21 -14.03
N GLN A 74 -3.68 -13.88 -13.03
CA GLN A 74 -3.79 -15.33 -12.84
C GLN A 74 -5.24 -15.76 -12.60
N PHE A 75 -5.99 -14.99 -11.80
CA PHE A 75 -7.42 -15.25 -11.58
C PHE A 75 -8.21 -15.24 -12.90
N ARG A 76 -7.99 -14.26 -13.75
CA ARG A 76 -8.62 -14.17 -15.07
C ARG A 76 -8.26 -15.38 -15.95
N GLN A 77 -6.99 -15.77 -15.98
CA GLN A 77 -6.52 -16.95 -16.72
C GLN A 77 -7.17 -18.24 -16.20
N LEU A 78 -7.25 -18.40 -14.90
CA LEU A 78 -7.88 -19.55 -14.24
C LEU A 78 -9.38 -19.62 -14.55
N MET A 79 -10.08 -18.47 -14.51
CA MET A 79 -11.49 -18.37 -14.88
C MET A 79 -11.73 -18.74 -16.35
N GLN A 80 -10.93 -18.22 -17.27
CA GLN A 80 -11.02 -18.55 -18.71
C GLN A 80 -10.76 -20.04 -18.96
N ALA A 81 -9.84 -20.64 -18.22
CA ALA A 81 -9.53 -22.06 -18.31
C ALA A 81 -10.54 -22.98 -17.61
N GLY A 82 -11.51 -22.42 -16.86
CA GLY A 82 -12.51 -23.18 -16.11
C GLY A 82 -11.88 -24.02 -14.98
N LEU A 83 -10.85 -23.51 -14.32
CA LEU A 83 -10.08 -24.21 -13.29
C LEU A 83 -10.47 -23.86 -11.86
N LEU A 84 -11.37 -22.87 -11.66
CA LEU A 84 -11.83 -22.43 -10.36
C LEU A 84 -13.20 -22.99 -10.01
N MET A 85 -13.42 -23.24 -8.72
CA MET A 85 -14.69 -23.66 -8.15
C MET A 85 -15.59 -22.44 -7.92
N ASP A 86 -16.90 -22.58 -8.23
CA ASP A 86 -17.93 -21.71 -7.67
C ASP A 86 -18.07 -21.99 -6.20
N ILE A 87 -17.59 -21.06 -5.37
CA ILE A 87 -17.57 -21.21 -3.89
C ILE A 87 -18.73 -20.47 -3.22
N THR A 88 -19.71 -19.95 -3.97
CA THR A 88 -20.80 -19.10 -3.44
C THR A 88 -21.47 -19.71 -2.22
N GLU A 89 -21.95 -20.95 -2.33
CA GLU A 89 -22.63 -21.63 -1.21
C GLU A 89 -21.65 -21.95 -0.06
N VAL A 90 -20.43 -22.37 -0.41
CA VAL A 90 -19.40 -22.74 0.56
C VAL A 90 -18.93 -21.50 1.35
N TYR A 91 -18.75 -20.39 0.68
CA TYR A 91 -18.41 -19.11 1.28
C TYR A 91 -19.50 -18.66 2.27
N GLN A 92 -20.75 -18.63 1.84
CA GLN A 92 -21.88 -18.21 2.69
C GLN A 92 -22.07 -19.10 3.93
N LYS A 93 -21.81 -20.39 3.81
CA LYS A 93 -22.09 -21.36 4.87
C LYS A 93 -20.94 -21.54 5.87
N TYR A 94 -19.70 -21.45 5.43
CA TYR A 94 -18.53 -21.86 6.22
C TYR A 94 -17.54 -20.75 6.55
N THR A 95 -17.68 -19.57 5.94
CA THR A 95 -16.92 -18.39 6.33
C THR A 95 -17.51 -17.77 7.59
N SER A 96 -16.66 -17.22 8.47
CA SER A 96 -17.10 -16.53 9.69
C SER A 96 -18.02 -15.34 9.37
N PRO A 97 -18.95 -14.97 10.27
CA PRO A 97 -19.74 -13.74 10.11
C PRO A 97 -18.83 -12.50 9.97
N ARG A 98 -17.73 -12.46 10.68
CA ARG A 98 -16.76 -11.35 10.67
C ARG A 98 -16.17 -11.11 9.26
N ILE A 99 -15.67 -12.16 8.59
CA ILE A 99 -15.18 -12.04 7.20
C ILE A 99 -16.27 -11.53 6.26
N ARG A 100 -17.53 -11.99 6.43
CA ARG A 100 -18.65 -11.48 5.61
C ARG A 100 -19.00 -10.03 5.93
N ASP A 101 -18.69 -9.56 7.13
CA ASP A 101 -18.89 -8.15 7.50
C ASP A 101 -17.85 -7.23 6.84
N TYR A 102 -16.71 -7.76 6.37
CA TYR A 102 -15.76 -7.02 5.53
C TYR A 102 -16.41 -6.49 4.25
N GLU A 103 -17.36 -7.21 3.68
CA GLU A 103 -18.15 -6.75 2.54
C GLU A 103 -19.00 -5.50 2.85
N LYS A 104 -19.32 -5.24 4.12
CA LYS A 104 -20.03 -4.01 4.53
C LYS A 104 -19.09 -2.81 4.56
N THR A 105 -17.83 -3.05 4.92
CA THR A 105 -16.78 -2.02 4.96
C THR A 105 -16.26 -1.70 3.57
N ASP A 106 -16.06 -2.73 2.75
CA ASP A 106 -15.61 -2.61 1.37
C ASP A 106 -16.46 -3.50 0.43
N PRO A 107 -17.65 -3.01 0.04
CA PRO A 107 -18.61 -3.79 -0.75
C PRO A 107 -18.19 -4.01 -2.21
N ASP A 108 -17.14 -3.32 -2.67
CA ASP A 108 -16.69 -3.41 -4.05
C ASP A 108 -15.59 -4.46 -4.22
N THR A 109 -14.79 -4.71 -3.19
CA THR A 109 -13.66 -5.63 -3.30
C THR A 109 -14.10 -7.08 -3.55
N ILE A 110 -15.16 -7.58 -2.92
CA ILE A 110 -15.69 -8.93 -3.21
C ILE A 110 -16.19 -9.07 -4.66
N LYS A 111 -16.64 -7.97 -5.27
CA LYS A 111 -17.10 -7.97 -6.66
C LYS A 111 -15.98 -8.33 -7.64
N THR A 112 -14.73 -8.07 -7.29
CA THR A 112 -13.55 -8.41 -8.10
C THR A 112 -13.35 -9.91 -8.27
N ALA A 113 -13.87 -10.71 -7.33
CA ALA A 113 -13.86 -12.17 -7.35
C ALA A 113 -15.22 -12.78 -7.73
N THR A 114 -16.19 -11.93 -8.13
CA THR A 114 -17.56 -12.34 -8.47
C THR A 114 -17.79 -12.25 -9.97
N VAL A 115 -18.14 -13.37 -10.60
CA VAL A 115 -18.42 -13.45 -12.04
C VAL A 115 -19.84 -13.99 -12.24
N ASN A 116 -20.69 -13.26 -12.95
CA ASN A 116 -22.10 -13.62 -13.19
C ASN A 116 -22.87 -13.94 -11.89
N GLY A 117 -22.63 -13.17 -10.83
CA GLY A 117 -23.26 -13.34 -9.52
C GLY A 117 -22.75 -14.52 -8.68
N LYS A 118 -21.68 -15.18 -9.10
CA LYS A 118 -21.05 -16.31 -8.43
C LYS A 118 -19.65 -15.94 -7.93
N ILE A 119 -19.31 -16.33 -6.71
CA ILE A 119 -18.02 -16.07 -6.06
C ILE A 119 -17.04 -17.18 -6.45
N TYR A 120 -15.87 -16.80 -6.98
CA TYR A 120 -14.81 -17.71 -7.40
C TYR A 120 -13.50 -17.54 -6.62
N GLY A 121 -13.45 -16.59 -5.70
CA GLY A 121 -12.33 -16.35 -4.82
C GLY A 121 -12.72 -15.47 -3.63
N VAL A 122 -11.87 -15.44 -2.63
CA VAL A 122 -11.99 -14.51 -1.50
C VAL A 122 -10.86 -13.51 -1.59
N PRO A 123 -11.13 -12.20 -1.72
CA PRO A 123 -10.09 -11.19 -1.65
C PRO A 123 -9.42 -11.19 -0.29
N ASN A 124 -8.13 -10.93 -0.22
CA ASN A 124 -7.48 -10.83 1.08
C ASN A 124 -7.69 -9.47 1.76
N TYR A 125 -8.54 -8.60 1.23
CA TYR A 125 -8.97 -7.30 1.78
C TYR A 125 -7.83 -6.41 2.30
N TYR A 126 -6.67 -6.48 1.70
CA TYR A 126 -5.47 -5.74 2.09
C TYR A 126 -5.76 -4.43 2.87
N TYR A 127 -4.87 -3.95 3.71
CA TYR A 127 -4.99 -2.87 4.73
C TYR A 127 -5.81 -1.61 4.34
N GLY A 128 -6.57 -1.69 3.27
CA GLY A 128 -7.67 -0.83 2.91
C GLY A 128 -7.30 0.63 2.72
N VAL A 129 -8.19 1.44 3.21
CA VAL A 129 -8.29 2.85 2.85
C VAL A 129 -7.32 3.72 3.63
N ILE A 130 -6.92 3.33 4.86
CA ILE A 130 -6.08 4.16 5.73
C ILE A 130 -4.63 4.28 5.23
N ASP A 131 -4.14 3.27 4.51
CA ASP A 131 -2.77 3.25 3.99
C ASP A 131 -2.58 4.04 2.70
N ASN A 132 -3.67 4.43 2.04
CA ASN A 132 -3.61 5.08 0.74
C ASN A 132 -3.23 6.55 0.77
N PRO A 133 -3.77 7.41 1.66
CA PRO A 133 -3.35 8.80 1.72
C PRO A 133 -1.85 8.91 2.01
N LYS A 134 -1.21 9.85 1.34
CA LYS A 134 0.22 10.13 1.48
C LYS A 134 0.41 11.41 2.26
N ASP A 135 1.57 11.54 2.92
CA ASP A 135 1.97 12.72 3.67
C ASP A 135 3.16 13.42 3.01
N LEU A 136 3.29 14.70 3.29
CA LEU A 136 4.52 15.43 3.12
C LEU A 136 5.35 15.29 4.41
N TRP A 137 6.43 14.51 4.34
CA TRP A 137 7.35 14.31 5.46
C TRP A 137 8.39 15.41 5.51
N ILE A 138 8.60 16.00 6.69
CA ILE A 138 9.46 17.18 6.88
C ILE A 138 10.40 16.93 8.05
N ARG A 139 11.67 17.26 7.90
CA ARG A 139 12.69 17.24 8.96
C ARG A 139 12.24 18.13 10.13
N LYS A 140 11.99 17.49 11.26
CA LYS A 140 11.46 18.15 12.49
C LYS A 140 12.39 19.22 12.98
N ASP A 141 13.68 18.91 13.15
CA ASP A 141 14.70 19.86 13.64
C ASP A 141 14.84 21.09 12.71
N TRP A 142 14.80 20.88 11.39
CA TRP A 142 14.87 21.98 10.43
C TRP A 142 13.59 22.84 10.43
N TYR A 143 12.42 22.18 10.57
CA TYR A 143 11.14 22.86 10.62
C TYR A 143 11.02 23.73 11.88
N GLU A 144 11.43 23.22 13.04
CA GLU A 144 11.49 23.96 14.31
C GLU A 144 12.48 25.14 14.23
N ALA A 145 13.68 24.91 13.68
CA ALA A 145 14.68 25.97 13.46
C ALA A 145 14.18 27.06 12.48
N ALA A 146 13.30 26.68 11.54
CA ALA A 146 12.65 27.64 10.64
C ALA A 146 11.54 28.46 11.31
N GLY A 147 11.21 28.18 12.59
CA GLY A 147 10.16 28.84 13.34
C GLY A 147 8.78 28.22 13.17
N SER A 148 8.69 26.98 12.72
CA SER A 148 7.46 26.21 12.51
C SER A 148 6.40 26.98 11.71
N PRO A 149 6.72 27.48 10.52
CA PRO A 149 5.80 28.32 9.73
C PRO A 149 4.56 27.51 9.32
N PRO A 150 3.41 28.15 9.10
CA PRO A 150 2.23 27.46 8.58
C PRO A 150 2.55 26.85 7.21
N LEU A 151 1.95 25.68 6.94
CA LEU A 151 2.12 24.94 5.70
C LEU A 151 0.73 24.64 5.10
N LYS A 152 0.12 25.65 4.50
CA LYS A 152 -1.24 25.55 3.93
C LYS A 152 -1.28 25.69 2.43
N THR A 153 -0.37 26.47 1.86
CA THR A 153 -0.35 26.79 0.43
C THR A 153 0.92 26.25 -0.25
N ALA A 154 0.87 26.06 -1.57
CA ALA A 154 2.06 25.74 -2.36
C ALA A 154 3.16 26.81 -2.19
N ALA A 155 2.79 28.07 -1.95
CA ALA A 155 3.75 29.13 -1.66
C ALA A 155 4.44 28.91 -0.30
N ASP A 156 3.72 28.45 0.74
CA ASP A 156 4.32 28.12 2.03
C ASP A 156 5.33 26.98 1.89
N PHE A 157 4.97 25.94 1.09
CA PHE A 157 5.88 24.84 0.75
C PHE A 157 7.17 25.36 0.07
N GLU A 158 7.03 26.17 -0.97
CA GLU A 158 8.18 26.74 -1.68
C GLU A 158 9.07 27.59 -0.78
N ASN A 159 8.47 28.40 0.09
CA ASN A 159 9.21 29.23 1.03
C ASN A 159 9.99 28.39 2.05
N LEU A 160 9.39 27.31 2.56
CA LEU A 160 10.05 26.38 3.47
C LEU A 160 11.18 25.65 2.77
N ALA A 161 10.96 25.15 1.53
CA ALA A 161 11.98 24.49 0.72
C ALA A 161 13.19 25.39 0.52
N LYS A 162 12.95 26.63 0.09
CA LYS A 162 14.03 27.63 -0.14
C LYS A 162 14.78 27.97 1.16
N LYS A 163 14.06 28.04 2.28
CA LYS A 163 14.69 28.25 3.58
C LYS A 163 15.60 27.08 3.96
N PHE A 164 15.14 25.85 3.79
CA PHE A 164 15.97 24.66 4.03
C PHE A 164 17.22 24.65 3.15
N MET A 165 17.07 24.89 1.86
CA MET A 165 18.20 25.01 0.92
C MET A 165 19.20 26.08 1.33
N LYS A 166 18.71 27.25 1.79
CA LYS A 166 19.57 28.34 2.25
C LYS A 166 20.32 27.98 3.52
N ASP A 167 19.65 27.38 4.49
CA ASP A 167 20.17 27.16 5.85
C ASP A 167 21.04 25.87 5.91
N HIS A 168 20.74 24.86 5.09
CA HIS A 168 21.37 23.53 5.14
C HIS A 168 22.05 23.11 3.85
N GLY A 169 21.84 23.84 2.75
CA GLY A 169 22.32 23.45 1.42
C GLY A 169 21.43 22.37 0.76
N GLY A 170 21.97 21.72 -0.26
CA GLY A 170 21.28 20.65 -0.98
C GLY A 170 20.08 21.15 -1.81
N TYR A 171 18.97 20.42 -1.74
CA TYR A 171 17.75 20.70 -2.51
C TYR A 171 16.49 20.56 -1.63
N GLY A 172 15.36 21.07 -2.11
CA GLY A 172 14.16 21.25 -1.30
C GLY A 172 13.39 19.97 -1.01
N ILE A 173 13.25 19.05 -2.00
CA ILE A 173 12.38 17.87 -1.92
C ILE A 173 13.05 16.63 -2.53
N GLY A 174 12.98 15.49 -1.84
CA GLY A 174 13.47 14.21 -2.31
C GLY A 174 12.56 13.60 -3.36
N ILE A 175 13.09 13.39 -4.56
CA ILE A 175 12.38 12.81 -5.72
C ILE A 175 13.30 11.79 -6.39
N SER A 176 12.73 10.65 -6.77
CA SER A 176 13.41 9.62 -7.57
C SER A 176 13.13 9.77 -9.07
N ASN A 177 13.91 9.04 -9.89
CA ASN A 177 13.75 9.01 -11.34
C ASN A 177 12.43 8.36 -11.82
N THR A 178 11.70 7.73 -10.92
CA THR A 178 10.37 7.16 -11.21
C THR A 178 9.26 8.21 -11.18
N LEU A 179 9.55 9.45 -10.73
CA LEU A 179 8.58 10.54 -10.50
C LEU A 179 7.48 10.19 -9.48
N GLU A 180 7.55 9.06 -8.81
CA GLU A 180 6.49 8.60 -7.91
C GLU A 180 6.20 9.63 -6.82
N GLU A 181 7.24 10.18 -6.20
CA GLU A 181 7.11 11.20 -5.16
C GLU A 181 6.49 12.51 -5.69
N LEU A 182 6.75 12.88 -6.95
CA LEU A 182 6.06 14.02 -7.57
C LEU A 182 4.58 13.73 -7.79
N PHE A 183 4.25 12.54 -8.27
CA PHE A 183 2.84 12.13 -8.45
C PHE A 183 2.09 12.11 -7.12
N MET A 184 2.74 11.78 -6.00
CA MET A 184 2.15 11.91 -4.66
C MET A 184 1.79 13.36 -4.31
N THR A 185 2.44 14.36 -4.90
CA THR A 185 2.08 15.78 -4.73
C THR A 185 0.89 16.23 -5.60
N GLY A 186 0.39 15.36 -6.47
CA GLY A 186 -0.73 15.68 -7.38
C GLY A 186 -1.94 16.30 -6.68
N PRO A 187 -2.38 15.80 -5.51
CA PRO A 187 -3.49 16.39 -4.75
C PRO A 187 -3.31 17.88 -4.39
N MET A 188 -2.08 18.40 -4.30
CA MET A 188 -1.82 19.84 -4.14
C MET A 188 -2.43 20.67 -5.28
N PHE A 189 -2.60 20.06 -6.45
CA PHE A 189 -3.02 20.66 -7.72
C PHE A 189 -4.38 20.13 -8.19
N ASN A 190 -5.12 19.42 -7.34
CA ASN A 190 -6.39 18.75 -7.69
C ASN A 190 -6.26 17.75 -8.84
N VAL A 191 -5.11 17.09 -8.97
CA VAL A 191 -4.91 15.98 -9.90
C VAL A 191 -4.48 14.74 -9.13
N TYR A 192 -5.08 13.61 -9.46
CA TYR A 192 -4.87 12.35 -8.74
C TYR A 192 -4.22 11.36 -9.69
N ILE A 193 -3.01 10.93 -9.34
CA ILE A 193 -2.14 10.15 -10.21
C ILE A 193 -1.68 8.91 -9.43
N GLY A 194 -1.82 7.74 -10.04
CA GLY A 194 -1.27 6.51 -9.49
C GLY A 194 0.24 6.39 -9.72
N ASN A 195 0.72 5.16 -9.81
CA ASN A 195 2.09 4.87 -10.20
C ASN A 195 2.12 4.31 -11.64
N PRO A 196 2.36 5.16 -12.66
CA PRO A 196 2.39 4.73 -14.05
C PRO A 196 3.45 3.67 -14.35
N ASN A 197 4.54 3.61 -13.56
CA ASN A 197 5.57 2.58 -13.71
C ASN A 197 5.07 1.17 -13.39
N LEU A 198 3.97 1.05 -12.65
CA LEU A 198 3.31 -0.22 -12.35
C LEU A 198 2.10 -0.49 -13.24
N ASN A 199 1.91 0.26 -14.32
CA ASN A 199 0.69 0.28 -15.15
C ASN A 199 -0.60 0.52 -14.32
N SER A 200 -0.45 1.15 -13.15
CA SER A 200 -1.53 1.43 -12.21
C SER A 200 -1.74 2.94 -12.09
N ASP A 201 -2.19 3.58 -13.17
CA ASP A 201 -2.60 4.98 -13.06
C ASP A 201 -3.90 5.08 -12.24
N PHE A 202 -4.14 6.24 -11.69
CA PHE A 202 -5.36 6.56 -10.97
C PHE A 202 -6.43 7.00 -11.99
N TRP A 203 -7.57 6.31 -11.99
CA TRP A 203 -8.63 6.50 -12.98
C TRP A 203 -9.85 7.10 -12.30
N TYR A 204 -10.29 8.28 -12.76
CA TYR A 204 -11.47 8.94 -12.20
C TYR A 204 -12.23 9.76 -13.24
N LYS A 205 -13.50 10.03 -12.94
CA LYS A 205 -14.39 10.73 -13.87
C LYS A 205 -13.98 12.19 -14.05
N ASP A 206 -13.96 12.61 -15.29
CA ASP A 206 -13.91 14.03 -15.64
C ASP A 206 -15.31 14.68 -15.53
N SER A 207 -15.38 15.98 -15.82
CA SER A 207 -16.64 16.76 -15.79
C SER A 207 -17.71 16.25 -16.77
N THR A 208 -17.35 15.40 -17.73
CA THR A 208 -18.31 14.79 -18.69
C THR A 208 -18.83 13.45 -18.19
N GLY A 209 -18.32 12.94 -17.07
CA GLY A 209 -18.63 11.62 -16.52
C GLY A 209 -17.84 10.48 -17.18
N ARG A 210 -16.87 10.78 -18.02
CA ARG A 210 -15.97 9.78 -18.60
C ARG A 210 -14.81 9.51 -17.65
N ILE A 211 -14.50 8.24 -17.39
CA ILE A 211 -13.35 7.85 -16.59
C ILE A 211 -12.08 8.06 -17.43
N LYS A 212 -11.12 8.78 -16.88
CA LYS A 212 -9.83 9.08 -17.49
C LYS A 212 -8.67 8.75 -16.56
N ALA A 213 -7.53 8.48 -17.16
CA ALA A 213 -6.28 8.37 -16.42
C ALA A 213 -5.90 9.72 -15.80
N GLY A 214 -5.42 9.72 -14.56
CA GLY A 214 -5.04 10.93 -13.83
C GLY A 214 -4.08 11.83 -14.60
N ILE A 215 -3.14 11.22 -15.31
CA ILE A 215 -2.18 11.93 -16.17
C ILE A 215 -2.83 12.72 -17.30
N SER A 216 -4.05 12.39 -17.72
CA SER A 216 -4.75 13.03 -18.86
C SER A 216 -5.74 14.11 -18.45
N HIS A 217 -5.91 14.36 -17.14
CA HIS A 217 -6.74 15.45 -16.65
C HIS A 217 -6.07 16.82 -16.86
N PRO A 218 -6.83 17.87 -17.20
CA PRO A 218 -6.26 19.19 -17.54
C PRO A 218 -5.49 19.85 -16.38
N GLU A 219 -5.82 19.51 -15.14
CA GLU A 219 -5.13 19.97 -13.92
C GLU A 219 -3.66 19.54 -13.88
N MET A 220 -3.29 18.51 -14.64
CA MET A 220 -1.90 18.05 -14.79
C MET A 220 -0.98 19.15 -15.33
N LYS A 221 -1.49 20.07 -16.15
CA LYS A 221 -0.72 21.24 -16.63
C LYS A 221 -0.28 22.14 -15.47
N THR A 222 -1.15 22.30 -14.47
CA THR A 222 -0.82 23.08 -13.28
C THR A 222 0.29 22.38 -12.50
N ALA A 223 0.19 21.10 -12.24
CA ALA A 223 1.23 20.32 -11.56
C ALA A 223 2.58 20.42 -12.31
N LEU A 224 2.60 20.17 -13.61
CA LEU A 224 3.81 20.27 -14.43
C LEU A 224 4.41 21.70 -14.44
N THR A 225 3.58 22.74 -14.37
CA THR A 225 4.05 24.13 -14.26
C THR A 225 4.80 24.36 -12.96
N TYR A 226 4.27 23.85 -11.83
CA TYR A 226 4.93 23.95 -10.54
C TYR A 226 6.18 23.08 -10.50
N TRP A 227 6.15 21.85 -10.97
CA TRP A 227 7.31 20.95 -10.97
C TRP A 227 8.46 21.47 -11.83
N ALA A 228 8.17 22.02 -13.01
CA ALA A 228 9.18 22.67 -13.86
C ALA A 228 9.78 23.92 -13.19
N LYS A 229 8.95 24.72 -12.51
CA LYS A 229 9.42 25.84 -11.67
C LYS A 229 10.30 25.36 -10.54
N TRP A 230 9.89 24.31 -9.80
CA TRP A 230 10.65 23.75 -8.68
C TRP A 230 11.99 23.20 -9.13
N TYR A 231 12.05 22.52 -10.27
CA TYR A 231 13.32 22.09 -10.85
C TYR A 231 14.23 23.28 -11.20
N LYS A 232 13.69 24.26 -11.90
CA LYS A 232 14.44 25.48 -12.25
C LYS A 232 14.97 26.24 -11.04
N GLU A 233 14.28 26.23 -9.93
CA GLU A 233 14.64 26.89 -8.68
C GLU A 233 15.50 26.02 -7.76
N GLY A 234 15.83 24.80 -8.17
CA GLY A 234 16.64 23.84 -7.38
C GLY A 234 15.89 23.19 -6.22
N ILE A 235 14.57 23.38 -6.11
CA ILE A 235 13.74 22.70 -5.12
C ILE A 235 13.73 21.20 -5.42
N ILE A 236 13.60 20.80 -6.68
CA ILE A 236 13.87 19.42 -7.13
C ILE A 236 15.36 19.30 -7.45
N SER A 237 15.97 18.20 -7.02
CA SER A 237 17.39 17.92 -7.31
C SER A 237 17.68 18.01 -8.81
N PRO A 238 18.77 18.65 -9.24
CA PRO A 238 19.17 18.67 -10.64
C PRO A 238 19.46 17.26 -11.20
N ASP A 239 19.80 16.30 -10.34
CA ASP A 239 20.17 14.94 -10.71
C ASP A 239 18.99 13.94 -10.52
N PHE A 240 17.77 14.39 -10.23
CA PHE A 240 16.65 13.51 -9.92
C PHE A 240 16.42 12.43 -10.99
N ALA A 241 16.59 12.78 -12.26
CA ALA A 241 16.39 11.86 -13.38
C ALA A 241 17.35 10.65 -13.40
N ASN A 242 18.47 10.72 -12.64
CA ASN A 242 19.43 9.64 -12.47
C ASN A 242 19.41 9.03 -11.06
N ALA A 243 18.64 9.60 -10.13
CA ALA A 243 18.57 9.13 -8.75
C ALA A 243 17.46 8.09 -8.61
N ASP A 244 17.80 6.85 -8.31
CA ASP A 244 16.82 5.85 -7.89
C ASP A 244 16.33 6.11 -6.44
N ALA A 245 15.36 5.32 -5.99
CA ALA A 245 14.82 5.44 -4.64
C ALA A 245 15.87 5.22 -3.54
N ALA A 246 16.86 4.35 -3.77
CA ALA A 246 17.94 4.11 -2.80
C ALA A 246 18.83 5.34 -2.66
N LYS A 247 19.19 5.99 -3.79
CA LYS A 247 19.96 7.22 -3.79
C LYS A 247 19.21 8.39 -3.16
N MET A 248 17.92 8.53 -3.44
CA MET A 248 17.07 9.54 -2.80
C MET A 248 17.03 9.35 -1.27
N ASN A 249 16.85 8.13 -0.78
CA ASN A 249 16.84 7.83 0.66
C ASN A 249 18.22 8.09 1.30
N GLU A 250 19.30 7.74 0.63
CA GLU A 250 20.67 8.10 1.05
C GLU A 250 20.82 9.62 1.21
N ASP A 251 20.33 10.40 0.27
CA ASP A 251 20.41 11.86 0.32
C ASP A 251 19.58 12.46 1.47
N ILE A 252 18.43 11.86 1.82
CA ILE A 252 17.65 12.22 3.02
C ILE A 252 18.48 11.96 4.28
N VAL A 253 19.00 10.75 4.43
CA VAL A 253 19.81 10.35 5.61
C VAL A 253 21.06 11.22 5.77
N ASN A 254 21.68 11.60 4.66
CA ASN A 254 22.86 12.49 4.64
C ASN A 254 22.51 13.99 4.78
N GLY A 255 21.23 14.35 4.94
CA GLY A 255 20.80 15.74 5.17
C GLY A 255 20.91 16.64 3.93
N LYS A 256 20.83 16.10 2.71
CA LYS A 256 20.79 16.89 1.47
C LYS A 256 19.39 17.44 1.17
N THR A 257 18.36 16.87 1.74
CA THR A 257 16.99 17.35 1.66
C THR A 257 16.25 17.15 2.98
N GLY A 258 15.35 18.04 3.30
CA GLY A 258 14.55 18.02 4.52
C GLY A 258 13.07 17.73 4.29
N MET A 259 12.64 17.44 3.05
CA MET A 259 11.25 17.13 2.73
C MET A 259 11.13 15.98 1.74
N GLN A 260 10.09 15.16 1.92
CA GLN A 260 9.78 14.03 1.04
C GLN A 260 8.28 13.77 1.03
N PRO A 261 7.60 13.72 -0.13
CA PRO A 261 6.30 13.08 -0.27
C PRO A 261 6.47 11.57 -0.11
N TYR A 262 5.72 10.95 0.79
CA TYR A 262 5.88 9.50 0.96
C TYR A 262 4.66 8.86 1.65
N TYR A 263 4.70 7.54 1.70
CA TYR A 263 3.73 6.71 2.40
C TYR A 263 3.80 6.89 3.92
N GLN A 264 2.76 6.47 4.62
CA GLN A 264 2.65 6.51 6.08
C GLN A 264 3.79 5.78 6.83
N TRP A 265 4.52 4.88 6.17
CA TRP A 265 5.63 4.11 6.75
C TRP A 265 7.03 4.72 6.54
N GLN A 266 7.12 5.98 6.11
CA GLN A 266 8.40 6.68 5.94
C GLN A 266 9.27 6.67 7.21
N GLY A 267 8.63 6.78 8.38
CA GLY A 267 9.32 6.75 9.67
C GLY A 267 10.12 5.46 9.92
N TRP A 268 9.66 4.34 9.37
CA TRP A 268 10.36 3.05 9.41
C TRP A 268 11.53 3.01 8.43
N LEU A 269 11.38 3.65 7.27
CA LEU A 269 12.35 3.60 6.20
C LEU A 269 13.62 4.39 6.55
N ASN A 270 13.46 5.63 6.96
CA ASN A 270 14.58 6.56 7.14
C ASN A 270 14.79 7.01 8.58
N GLY A 271 13.80 6.89 9.46
CA GLY A 271 13.84 7.46 10.81
C GLY A 271 15.06 7.04 11.64
N PRO A 272 15.29 5.75 11.90
CA PRO A 272 16.43 5.30 12.72
C PRO A 272 17.78 5.70 12.12
N ASN A 273 17.95 5.56 10.79
CA ASN A 273 19.17 5.90 10.10
C ASN A 273 19.46 7.40 10.11
N LEU A 274 18.42 8.22 10.02
CA LEU A 274 18.53 9.67 10.07
C LEU A 274 18.96 10.15 11.45
N VAL A 275 18.33 9.64 12.52
CA VAL A 275 18.74 9.90 13.92
C VAL A 275 20.20 9.52 14.13
N ALA A 276 20.61 8.34 13.71
CA ALA A 276 21.96 7.83 13.86
C ALA A 276 22.98 8.65 13.04
N SER A 277 22.70 8.94 11.79
CA SER A 277 23.59 9.70 10.88
C SER A 277 23.81 11.15 11.36
N GLN A 278 22.76 11.78 11.87
CA GLN A 278 22.83 13.18 12.32
C GLN A 278 23.24 13.31 13.80
N GLY A 279 23.30 12.21 14.54
CA GLY A 279 23.68 12.19 15.97
C GLY A 279 22.74 13.00 16.85
N SER A 280 21.47 13.06 16.52
CA SER A 280 20.48 13.88 17.24
C SER A 280 19.12 13.20 17.26
N ASP A 281 18.57 13.04 18.47
CA ASP A 281 17.22 12.49 18.70
C ASP A 281 16.09 13.36 18.13
N ASN A 282 16.40 14.56 17.65
CA ASN A 282 15.45 15.47 17.00
C ASN A 282 15.54 15.46 15.48
N ALA A 283 16.54 14.75 14.93
CA ALA A 283 16.79 14.66 13.50
C ALA A 283 15.96 13.51 12.89
N TYR A 284 14.67 13.69 12.76
CA TYR A 284 13.76 12.76 12.08
C TYR A 284 12.70 13.54 11.32
N MET A 285 11.95 12.85 10.46
CA MET A 285 10.88 13.46 9.67
C MET A 285 9.54 13.27 10.37
N ILE A 286 8.68 14.30 10.31
CA ILE A 286 7.29 14.25 10.80
C ILE A 286 6.32 14.45 9.63
N PRO A 287 5.15 13.80 9.65
CA PRO A 287 4.18 13.88 8.57
C PRO A 287 3.33 15.15 8.65
N PHE A 288 3.04 15.73 7.51
CA PHE A 288 2.11 16.84 7.33
C PHE A 288 1.13 16.51 6.21
N PRO A 289 -0.13 16.96 6.28
CA PRO A 289 -0.99 16.99 5.11
C PRO A 289 -0.34 17.83 4.00
N PHE A 290 -0.57 17.46 2.75
CA PHE A 290 -0.11 18.28 1.63
C PHE A 290 -0.79 19.65 1.65
N PRO A 291 -0.05 20.76 1.46
CA PRO A 291 -0.64 22.06 1.17
C PRO A 291 -1.29 22.03 -0.22
N THR A 292 -2.21 22.96 -0.48
CA THR A 292 -2.82 23.13 -1.81
C THR A 292 -2.42 24.47 -2.45
N VAL A 293 -2.71 24.66 -3.72
CA VAL A 293 -2.36 25.91 -4.40
C VAL A 293 -2.97 27.14 -3.71
N ASP A 294 -4.20 27.03 -3.27
CA ASP A 294 -5.00 28.12 -2.71
C ASP A 294 -5.27 28.01 -1.20
N GLY A 295 -4.74 27.01 -0.53
CA GLY A 295 -4.95 26.75 0.90
C GLY A 295 -6.28 26.08 1.22
N SER A 296 -6.99 25.56 0.23
CA SER A 296 -8.18 24.73 0.42
C SER A 296 -7.82 23.39 1.06
N GLN A 297 -8.83 22.65 1.53
CA GLN A 297 -8.63 21.30 2.08
C GLN A 297 -8.10 20.36 1.00
N VAL A 298 -6.95 19.76 1.25
CA VAL A 298 -6.42 18.71 0.37
C VAL A 298 -7.32 17.47 0.43
N MET A 299 -7.51 16.84 -0.73
CA MET A 299 -8.19 15.56 -0.83
C MET A 299 -7.17 14.43 -0.90
N GLY A 300 -7.31 13.43 -0.04
CA GLY A 300 -6.52 12.21 -0.13
C GLY A 300 -6.96 11.33 -1.30
N GLN A 301 -6.01 10.77 -2.03
CA GLN A 301 -6.36 9.79 -3.07
C GLN A 301 -6.35 8.37 -2.52
N VAL A 302 -7.34 7.56 -2.91
CA VAL A 302 -7.49 6.17 -2.53
C VAL A 302 -7.59 5.31 -3.78
N GLY A 303 -6.51 4.60 -4.08
CA GLY A 303 -6.43 3.65 -5.20
C GLY A 303 -7.05 2.29 -4.86
N PHE A 304 -7.29 1.48 -5.88
CA PHE A 304 -7.64 0.07 -5.67
C PHE A 304 -6.42 -0.66 -5.08
N PRO A 305 -6.57 -1.35 -3.94
CA PRO A 305 -5.44 -2.04 -3.34
C PRO A 305 -4.99 -3.21 -4.23
N ASN A 306 -3.68 -3.30 -4.49
CA ASN A 306 -3.09 -4.45 -5.16
C ASN A 306 -3.15 -5.68 -4.24
N GLY A 307 -4.30 -6.32 -4.23
CA GLY A 307 -4.55 -7.50 -3.43
C GLY A 307 -4.35 -8.79 -4.20
N THR A 308 -4.39 -9.88 -3.47
CA THR A 308 -4.47 -11.24 -4.00
C THR A 308 -5.84 -11.83 -3.73
N LEU A 309 -6.17 -12.85 -4.50
CA LEU A 309 -7.38 -13.65 -4.31
C LEU A 309 -6.99 -15.02 -3.79
N ILE A 310 -7.72 -15.50 -2.79
CA ILE A 310 -7.65 -16.87 -2.31
C ILE A 310 -8.68 -17.65 -3.10
N VAL A 311 -8.22 -18.61 -3.88
CA VAL A 311 -9.06 -19.37 -4.83
C VAL A 311 -9.04 -20.85 -4.52
N VAL A 312 -10.10 -21.54 -4.92
CA VAL A 312 -10.27 -22.99 -4.75
C VAL A 312 -10.28 -23.64 -6.12
N ASN A 313 -9.42 -24.65 -6.29
CA ASN A 313 -9.38 -25.49 -7.47
C ASN A 313 -10.76 -26.18 -7.67
N LYS A 314 -11.24 -26.23 -8.90
CA LYS A 314 -12.54 -26.88 -9.25
C LYS A 314 -12.62 -28.34 -8.79
N ASP A 315 -11.49 -29.01 -8.73
CA ASP A 315 -11.39 -30.45 -8.37
C ASP A 315 -11.08 -30.64 -6.86
N CYS A 316 -11.07 -29.58 -6.03
CA CYS A 316 -10.84 -29.66 -4.60
C CYS A 316 -11.93 -30.52 -3.92
N PRO A 317 -11.55 -31.60 -3.22
CA PRO A 317 -12.52 -32.51 -2.61
C PRO A 317 -13.19 -31.92 -1.35
N ASN A 318 -12.57 -30.91 -0.72
CA ASN A 318 -12.97 -30.39 0.58
C ASN A 318 -13.01 -28.84 0.61
N PRO A 319 -13.81 -28.16 -0.24
CA PRO A 319 -13.80 -26.70 -0.33
C PRO A 319 -14.23 -26.00 0.98
N ALA A 320 -15.05 -26.64 1.80
CA ALA A 320 -15.43 -26.11 3.12
C ALA A 320 -14.23 -25.96 4.07
N ALA A 321 -13.18 -26.77 3.89
CA ALA A 321 -11.98 -26.67 4.70
C ALA A 321 -11.24 -25.35 4.44
N ALA A 322 -11.19 -24.88 3.19
CA ALA A 322 -10.61 -23.59 2.84
C ALA A 322 -11.25 -22.43 3.61
N MET A 323 -12.58 -22.36 3.64
CA MET A 323 -13.31 -21.31 4.35
C MET A 323 -13.14 -21.38 5.87
N LYS A 324 -13.02 -22.58 6.42
CA LYS A 324 -12.74 -22.77 7.86
C LYS A 324 -11.31 -22.33 8.22
N LEU A 325 -10.33 -22.60 7.35
CA LEU A 325 -8.95 -22.13 7.53
C LEU A 325 -8.86 -20.61 7.51
N LEU A 326 -9.51 -19.94 6.54
CA LEU A 326 -9.61 -18.49 6.50
C LEU A 326 -10.25 -17.91 7.76
N SER A 327 -11.35 -18.50 8.21
CA SER A 327 -12.07 -18.05 9.41
C SER A 327 -11.26 -18.23 10.69
N HIS A 328 -10.44 -19.28 10.77
CA HIS A 328 -9.56 -19.52 11.90
C HIS A 328 -8.42 -18.49 11.92
N VAL A 329 -7.83 -18.18 10.76
CA VAL A 329 -6.81 -17.14 10.66
C VAL A 329 -7.36 -15.78 11.10
N ASP A 330 -8.53 -15.40 10.59
CA ASP A 330 -9.21 -14.16 10.98
C ASP A 330 -9.48 -14.10 12.49
N TYR A 331 -9.96 -15.20 13.07
CA TYR A 331 -10.20 -15.30 14.51
C TYR A 331 -8.92 -15.09 15.33
N VAL A 332 -7.83 -15.74 14.96
CA VAL A 332 -6.55 -15.63 15.68
C VAL A 332 -5.98 -14.22 15.56
N MET A 333 -6.05 -13.63 14.38
CA MET A 333 -5.37 -12.36 14.11
C MET A 333 -6.15 -11.12 14.56
N PHE A 334 -7.47 -11.15 14.48
CA PHE A 334 -8.26 -9.91 14.58
C PHE A 334 -9.44 -9.98 15.54
N ASP A 335 -9.83 -11.15 16.08
CA ASP A 335 -10.94 -11.23 17.02
C ASP A 335 -10.47 -10.85 18.45
N PRO A 336 -11.03 -9.79 19.06
CA PRO A 336 -10.64 -9.38 20.41
C PRO A 336 -10.99 -10.42 21.48
N ASN A 337 -11.84 -11.40 21.17
CA ASN A 337 -12.20 -12.46 22.10
C ASN A 337 -11.38 -13.74 21.88
N THR A 338 -10.38 -13.73 21.02
CA THR A 338 -9.51 -14.89 20.83
C THR A 338 -8.80 -15.24 22.14
N VAL A 339 -8.78 -16.53 22.44
CA VAL A 339 -7.99 -17.09 23.56
C VAL A 339 -6.63 -17.57 23.09
N LEU A 340 -6.40 -17.57 21.78
CA LEU A 340 -5.12 -17.89 21.17
C LEU A 340 -4.25 -16.64 21.16
N THR A 341 -3.00 -16.76 21.57
CA THR A 341 -2.08 -15.63 21.54
C THR A 341 -1.49 -15.51 20.14
N ASP A 342 -1.61 -14.35 19.53
CA ASP A 342 -1.03 -14.13 18.22
C ASP A 342 0.52 -14.15 18.28
N GLU A 343 1.12 -13.99 19.46
CA GLU A 343 2.55 -14.22 19.71
C GLU A 343 2.97 -15.65 19.38
N GLU A 344 2.11 -16.64 19.60
CA GLU A 344 2.37 -18.04 19.20
C GLU A 344 2.30 -18.23 17.68
N PHE A 345 1.56 -17.37 16.97
CA PHE A 345 1.29 -17.50 15.53
C PHE A 345 2.07 -16.52 14.67
N HIS A 346 2.45 -15.39 15.23
CA HIS A 346 3.13 -14.29 14.55
C HIS A 346 4.30 -13.76 15.36
N GLY A 347 5.00 -14.59 16.10
CA GLY A 347 6.16 -14.15 16.85
C GLY A 347 7.04 -13.18 16.05
N PHE A 348 7.51 -12.15 16.74
CA PHE A 348 8.53 -11.25 16.22
C PHE A 348 9.74 -11.36 17.14
N THR A 349 10.69 -12.19 16.76
CA THR A 349 11.99 -12.23 17.42
C THR A 349 12.92 -11.26 16.69
N ASP A 350 13.44 -10.26 17.41
CA ASP A 350 14.35 -9.24 16.88
C ASP A 350 13.82 -8.47 15.64
N GLY A 351 12.48 -8.31 15.56
CA GLY A 351 11.84 -7.60 14.44
C GLY A 351 11.62 -8.45 13.18
N GLN A 352 11.90 -9.75 13.24
CA GLN A 352 11.68 -10.69 12.12
C GLN A 352 10.37 -11.43 12.29
N ARG A 353 9.69 -11.70 11.18
CA ARG A 353 8.42 -12.41 11.14
C ARG A 353 8.68 -13.93 11.21
N GLU A 354 8.16 -14.61 12.23
CA GLU A 354 8.40 -16.03 12.41
C GLU A 354 7.50 -16.90 11.54
N HIS A 355 6.20 -16.60 11.48
CA HIS A 355 5.24 -17.44 10.77
C HIS A 355 4.22 -16.62 9.98
N THR A 356 3.77 -17.15 8.85
CA THR A 356 2.63 -16.62 8.11
C THR A 356 1.63 -17.75 7.82
N PRO A 357 0.31 -17.46 7.80
CA PRO A 357 -0.71 -18.44 7.43
C PRO A 357 -0.70 -18.79 5.93
N GLY A 358 0.21 -18.20 5.14
CA GLY A 358 0.38 -18.50 3.72
C GLY A 358 -0.84 -18.17 2.89
N ALA A 359 -1.38 -19.16 2.15
CA ALA A 359 -2.52 -18.96 1.26
C ALA A 359 -3.82 -18.58 1.99
N PHE A 360 -3.89 -18.76 3.32
CA PHE A 360 -5.10 -18.50 4.11
C PHE A 360 -5.07 -17.14 4.82
N GLU A 361 -4.10 -16.28 4.50
CA GLU A 361 -4.03 -14.93 5.04
C GLU A 361 -5.16 -14.07 4.49
N ILE A 362 -5.99 -13.58 5.41
CA ILE A 362 -7.01 -12.58 5.15
C ILE A 362 -6.79 -11.44 6.14
N ILE A 363 -7.05 -10.21 5.71
CA ILE A 363 -6.78 -9.01 6.51
C ILE A 363 -8.10 -8.27 6.72
N ASP A 364 -8.37 -7.87 7.96
CA ASP A 364 -9.49 -6.98 8.28
C ASP A 364 -9.22 -5.61 7.61
N PRO A 365 -10.12 -5.12 6.74
CA PRO A 365 -9.92 -3.85 6.04
C PRO A 365 -9.82 -2.63 6.98
N LEU A 366 -10.21 -2.79 8.26
CA LEU A 366 -10.08 -1.77 9.30
C LEU A 366 -8.97 -2.07 10.30
N ALA A 367 -8.16 -3.13 10.11
CA ALA A 367 -7.16 -3.55 11.10
C ALA A 367 -6.23 -2.42 11.54
N ASP A 368 -5.67 -1.68 10.59
CA ASP A 368 -4.75 -0.59 10.89
C ASP A 368 -5.44 0.63 11.53
N MET A 369 -6.69 0.90 11.15
CA MET A 369 -7.49 1.93 11.79
C MET A 369 -7.75 1.59 13.26
N LEU A 370 -8.21 0.38 13.53
CA LEU A 370 -8.46 -0.10 14.89
C LEU A 370 -7.18 -0.13 15.71
N GLN A 371 -6.08 -0.64 15.15
CA GLN A 371 -4.77 -0.62 15.81
C GLN A 371 -4.36 0.79 16.19
N PHE A 372 -4.46 1.75 15.27
CA PHE A 372 -4.14 3.15 15.50
C PHE A 372 -4.95 3.73 16.66
N GLU A 373 -6.28 3.56 16.65
CA GLU A 373 -7.17 4.11 17.68
C GLU A 373 -6.85 3.55 19.06
N HIS A 374 -6.62 2.23 19.17
CA HIS A 374 -6.30 1.57 20.44
C HIS A 374 -4.92 1.96 20.95
N VAL A 375 -3.91 1.95 20.08
CA VAL A 375 -2.53 2.33 20.47
C VAL A 375 -2.45 3.79 20.89
N LEU A 376 -3.05 4.71 20.11
CA LEU A 376 -3.05 6.14 20.47
C LEU A 376 -3.80 6.39 21.80
N THR A 377 -4.93 5.70 22.03
CA THR A 377 -5.67 5.79 23.27
C THR A 377 -4.84 5.30 24.45
N ALA A 378 -4.19 4.15 24.33
CA ALA A 378 -3.31 3.62 25.36
C ALA A 378 -2.14 4.56 25.67
N LEU A 379 -1.51 5.15 24.65
CA LEU A 379 -0.43 6.13 24.84
C LEU A 379 -0.89 7.41 25.57
N LYS A 380 -2.13 7.84 25.35
CA LYS A 380 -2.70 9.03 26.00
C LYS A 380 -3.16 8.78 27.44
N THR A 381 -3.69 7.59 27.70
CA THR A 381 -4.35 7.27 28.99
C THR A 381 -3.51 6.42 29.92
N GLY A 382 -2.54 5.67 29.39
CA GLY A 382 -1.81 4.61 30.10
C GLY A 382 -2.63 3.33 30.31
N ASP A 383 -3.82 3.22 29.72
CA ASP A 383 -4.68 2.04 29.82
C ASP A 383 -4.42 1.10 28.62
N GLU A 384 -3.77 -0.01 28.90
CA GLU A 384 -3.40 -1.04 27.91
C GLU A 384 -4.50 -2.11 27.70
N SER A 385 -5.63 -2.02 28.40
CA SER A 385 -6.68 -3.06 28.38
C SER A 385 -7.29 -3.29 27.00
N GLN A 386 -7.16 -2.32 26.10
CA GLN A 386 -7.65 -2.39 24.72
C GLN A 386 -6.61 -2.92 23.72
N LEU A 387 -5.39 -3.23 24.16
CA LEU A 387 -4.33 -3.77 23.30
C LEU A 387 -4.45 -5.31 23.27
N PHE A 388 -5.32 -5.83 22.45
CA PHE A 388 -5.65 -7.26 22.44
C PHE A 388 -4.80 -8.08 21.44
N THR A 389 -4.16 -7.46 20.42
CA THR A 389 -3.24 -8.17 19.53
C THR A 389 -1.78 -7.93 19.90
N SER A 390 -0.87 -8.85 19.54
CA SER A 390 0.57 -8.66 19.71
C SER A 390 1.06 -7.46 18.90
N GLY A 391 0.52 -7.25 17.71
CA GLY A 391 0.80 -6.09 16.88
C GLY A 391 0.51 -4.77 17.60
N MET A 392 -0.67 -4.64 18.25
CA MET A 392 -1.02 -3.46 19.05
C MET A 392 -0.04 -3.25 20.20
N LYS A 393 0.23 -4.32 20.98
CA LYS A 393 1.16 -4.27 22.13
C LYS A 393 2.57 -3.89 21.68
N LYS A 394 3.04 -4.47 20.57
CA LYS A 394 4.35 -4.13 20.01
C LYS A 394 4.43 -2.66 19.59
N LYS A 395 3.46 -2.17 18.81
CA LYS A 395 3.42 -0.78 18.35
C LYS A 395 3.33 0.21 19.52
N TYR A 396 2.58 -0.14 20.55
CA TYR A 396 2.54 0.63 21.81
C TYR A 396 3.90 0.63 22.50
N GLY A 397 4.50 -0.55 22.75
CA GLY A 397 5.79 -0.69 23.40
C GLY A 397 6.92 0.02 22.64
N ASP A 398 6.97 -0.11 21.32
CA ASP A 398 7.90 0.59 20.46
C ASP A 398 7.74 2.13 20.60
N SER A 399 6.50 2.62 20.56
CA SER A 399 6.22 4.06 20.74
C SER A 399 6.64 4.55 22.14
N VAL A 400 6.37 3.79 23.20
CA VAL A 400 6.82 4.08 24.57
C VAL A 400 8.35 4.10 24.65
N ASN A 401 9.04 3.16 24.02
CA ASN A 401 10.51 3.12 23.99
C ASN A 401 11.09 4.39 23.31
N TRP A 402 10.49 4.84 22.21
CA TRP A 402 10.89 6.11 21.61
C TRP A 402 10.61 7.30 22.53
N ILE A 403 9.42 7.39 23.12
CA ILE A 403 9.03 8.52 23.99
C ILE A 403 9.95 8.63 25.19
N THR A 404 10.24 7.50 25.86
CA THR A 404 10.90 7.47 27.17
C THR A 404 12.41 7.29 27.11
N LYS A 405 12.92 6.54 26.12
CA LYS A 405 14.34 6.16 26.00
C LYS A 405 15.02 6.73 24.76
N LYS A 406 14.26 7.31 23.83
CA LYS A 406 14.73 7.74 22.50
C LYS A 406 15.36 6.58 21.70
N ASP A 407 14.82 5.36 21.89
CA ASP A 407 15.21 4.21 21.13
C ASP A 407 14.78 4.36 19.67
N PRO A 408 15.73 4.48 18.70
CA PRO A 408 15.39 4.67 17.28
C PRO A 408 14.55 3.54 16.70
N GLY A 409 14.63 2.32 17.24
CA GLY A 409 13.79 1.20 16.84
C GLY A 409 12.30 1.45 17.04
N GLY A 410 11.93 2.29 18.00
CA GLY A 410 10.53 2.65 18.27
C GLY A 410 10.00 3.84 17.47
N LEU A 411 10.88 4.56 16.76
CA LEU A 411 10.52 5.81 16.09
C LEU A 411 9.46 5.61 15.00
N GLY A 412 9.58 4.55 14.20
CA GLY A 412 8.63 4.28 13.12
C GLY A 412 7.19 4.10 13.62
N ALA A 413 7.00 3.32 14.70
CA ALA A 413 5.70 3.14 15.33
C ALA A 413 5.14 4.47 15.87
N TYR A 414 5.97 5.25 16.55
CA TYR A 414 5.57 6.55 17.07
C TYR A 414 5.12 7.51 15.98
N LEU A 415 5.85 7.60 14.87
CA LEU A 415 5.54 8.51 13.76
C LEU A 415 4.29 8.07 12.98
N GLN A 416 4.01 6.79 12.94
CA GLN A 416 2.83 6.26 12.26
C GLN A 416 1.55 6.44 13.11
N GLN A 417 1.60 6.23 14.42
CA GLN A 417 0.40 6.14 15.25
C GLN A 417 0.54 6.67 16.70
N GLY A 418 1.63 7.33 17.05
CA GLY A 418 1.95 7.65 18.45
C GLY A 418 1.48 9.01 18.95
N PHE A 419 0.93 9.90 18.13
CA PHE A 419 0.53 11.25 18.55
C PHE A 419 -0.54 11.85 17.61
N ASP A 420 -1.21 12.91 18.09
CA ASP A 420 -2.12 13.69 17.23
C ASP A 420 -1.32 14.40 16.13
N GLY A 421 -1.64 14.14 14.88
CA GLY A 421 -0.87 14.62 13.74
C GLY A 421 0.17 13.61 13.21
N CYS A 422 0.23 12.40 13.74
CA CYS A 422 0.95 11.30 13.13
C CYS A 422 0.30 10.90 11.79
N SER A 423 0.97 10.05 11.03
CA SER A 423 0.51 9.72 9.66
C SER A 423 -0.90 9.09 9.64
N TYR A 424 -1.20 8.14 10.53
CA TYR A 424 -2.55 7.55 10.60
C TYR A 424 -3.60 8.53 11.13
N TYR A 425 -3.22 9.50 11.97
CA TYR A 425 -4.12 10.58 12.37
C TYR A 425 -4.53 11.41 11.14
N ASN A 426 -3.58 11.78 10.29
CA ASN A 426 -3.85 12.53 9.06
C ASN A 426 -4.77 11.74 8.10
N SER A 427 -4.46 10.46 7.87
CA SER A 427 -5.27 9.57 7.04
C SER A 427 -6.71 9.44 7.58
N LYS A 428 -6.84 9.19 8.88
CA LYS A 428 -8.15 9.09 9.55
C LYS A 428 -8.95 10.38 9.43
N PHE A 429 -8.31 11.54 9.61
CA PHE A 429 -8.98 12.83 9.45
C PHE A 429 -9.58 12.98 8.04
N LEU A 430 -8.84 12.59 6.99
CA LEU A 430 -9.35 12.65 5.62
C LEU A 430 -10.54 11.70 5.42
N LEU A 431 -10.47 10.51 5.97
CA LEU A 431 -11.54 9.50 5.86
C LEU A 431 -12.81 9.91 6.61
N ASP A 432 -12.69 10.30 7.87
CA ASP A 432 -13.82 10.66 8.73
C ASP A 432 -14.60 11.86 8.20
N ASN A 433 -13.91 12.78 7.50
CA ASN A 433 -14.50 13.97 6.92
C ASN A 433 -14.89 13.81 5.43
N ASN A 434 -14.72 12.61 4.87
CA ASN A 434 -14.94 12.34 3.45
C ASN A 434 -14.12 13.25 2.51
N PHE A 435 -12.88 13.58 2.92
CA PHE A 435 -11.92 14.33 2.11
C PHE A 435 -11.04 13.38 1.30
N ILE A 436 -11.69 12.48 0.55
CA ILE A 436 -11.02 11.48 -0.29
C ILE A 436 -11.55 11.49 -1.70
N VAL A 437 -10.67 11.20 -2.65
CA VAL A 437 -11.02 10.83 -4.02
C VAL A 437 -10.64 9.37 -4.21
N ARG A 438 -11.63 8.54 -4.49
CA ARG A 438 -11.46 7.12 -4.77
C ARG A 438 -11.33 6.92 -6.28
N THR A 439 -10.49 6.00 -6.71
CA THR A 439 -10.45 5.63 -8.12
C THR A 439 -11.79 5.03 -8.58
N ASP A 440 -12.25 5.44 -9.76
CA ASP A 440 -13.45 4.83 -10.38
C ASP A 440 -13.14 3.45 -11.00
N MET A 441 -11.86 3.12 -11.23
CA MET A 441 -11.43 1.77 -11.58
C MET A 441 -11.16 0.96 -10.32
N TRP A 442 -12.22 0.59 -9.59
CA TRP A 442 -12.11 -0.23 -8.41
C TRP A 442 -12.14 -1.72 -8.77
N GLY A 443 -10.98 -2.24 -9.08
CA GLY A 443 -10.80 -3.62 -9.50
C GLY A 443 -9.54 -3.81 -10.35
N PRO A 444 -9.33 -5.04 -10.85
CA PRO A 444 -8.14 -5.35 -11.65
C PRO A 444 -8.13 -4.61 -12.99
N PRO A 445 -6.96 -4.30 -13.53
CA PRO A 445 -6.87 -3.72 -14.86
C PRO A 445 -7.59 -4.59 -15.92
N PRO A 446 -8.30 -3.98 -16.87
CA PRO A 446 -8.88 -4.71 -18.00
C PRO A 446 -7.83 -5.52 -18.79
N GLU A 447 -8.25 -6.64 -19.41
CA GLU A 447 -7.36 -7.50 -20.22
C GLU A 447 -6.68 -6.72 -21.35
N ASP A 448 -7.33 -5.69 -21.86
CA ASP A 448 -6.76 -4.85 -22.92
C ASP A 448 -5.45 -4.16 -22.52
N PHE A 449 -5.18 -3.99 -21.20
CA PHE A 449 -3.92 -3.42 -20.71
C PHE A 449 -2.72 -4.30 -21.06
N ASP A 450 -2.89 -5.60 -21.21
CA ASP A 450 -1.81 -6.52 -21.61
C ASP A 450 -1.24 -6.18 -23.00
N LYS A 451 -2.00 -5.46 -23.83
CA LYS A 451 -1.61 -4.99 -25.16
C LYS A 451 -0.89 -3.65 -25.16
N THR A 452 -0.77 -3.01 -24.01
CA THR A 452 -0.34 -1.61 -23.83
C THR A 452 0.82 -1.45 -22.86
N VAL A 453 1.66 -2.47 -22.69
CA VAL A 453 2.69 -2.60 -21.65
C VAL A 453 3.60 -1.38 -21.52
N ASN A 454 3.93 -0.69 -22.63
CA ASN A 454 4.83 0.46 -22.64
C ASN A 454 4.10 1.80 -22.86
N ALA A 455 2.77 1.81 -22.74
CA ALA A 455 2.01 3.03 -23.05
C ALA A 455 2.41 4.23 -22.16
N PHE A 456 2.76 3.98 -20.89
CA PHE A 456 3.15 5.04 -19.96
C PHE A 456 4.60 5.53 -20.14
N ASP A 457 5.48 4.82 -20.85
CA ASP A 457 6.87 5.24 -21.07
C ASP A 457 6.95 6.60 -21.77
N VAL A 458 6.03 6.85 -22.72
CA VAL A 458 5.94 8.11 -23.44
C VAL A 458 5.61 9.27 -22.49
N VAL A 459 4.73 9.01 -21.52
CA VAL A 459 4.33 9.99 -20.50
C VAL A 459 5.50 10.30 -19.57
N MET A 460 6.14 9.26 -19.04
CA MET A 460 7.29 9.40 -18.12
C MET A 460 8.42 10.21 -18.77
N GLN A 461 8.78 9.88 -20.02
CA GLN A 461 9.79 10.62 -20.78
C GLN A 461 9.36 12.06 -21.07
N GLY A 462 8.09 12.25 -21.46
CA GLY A 462 7.55 13.57 -21.78
C GLY A 462 7.51 14.48 -20.56
N PHE A 463 7.01 13.97 -19.42
CA PHE A 463 6.94 14.73 -18.18
C PHE A 463 8.34 15.06 -17.65
N THR A 464 9.28 14.11 -17.68
CA THR A 464 10.68 14.37 -17.31
C THR A 464 11.27 15.52 -18.13
N LYS A 465 11.06 15.55 -19.45
CA LYS A 465 11.55 16.63 -20.32
C LYS A 465 10.92 17.99 -19.97
N ILE A 466 9.62 18.00 -19.67
CA ILE A 466 8.90 19.23 -19.26
C ILE A 466 9.42 19.71 -17.91
N ILE A 467 9.59 18.82 -16.93
CA ILE A 467 10.10 19.16 -15.60
C ILE A 467 11.52 19.74 -15.71
N MET A 468 12.39 19.11 -16.48
CA MET A 468 13.76 19.59 -16.72
C MET A 468 13.82 20.86 -17.59
N GLY A 469 12.71 21.31 -18.15
CA GLY A 469 12.66 22.50 -19.00
C GLY A 469 13.27 22.34 -20.39
N THR A 470 13.55 21.11 -20.83
CA THR A 470 13.99 20.80 -22.20
C THR A 470 12.83 20.85 -23.18
N GLU A 471 11.62 20.69 -22.70
CA GLU A 471 10.37 20.93 -23.40
C GLU A 471 9.48 21.91 -22.59
N PRO A 472 8.73 22.79 -23.24
CA PRO A 472 7.83 23.70 -22.51
C PRO A 472 6.59 22.95 -21.99
N VAL A 473 5.92 23.49 -20.96
CA VAL A 473 4.67 22.92 -20.42
C VAL A 473 3.57 22.77 -21.50
N SER A 474 3.58 23.61 -22.53
CA SER A 474 2.67 23.50 -23.68
C SER A 474 2.84 22.19 -24.48
N SER A 475 3.96 21.47 -24.32
CA SER A 475 4.16 20.15 -24.92
C SER A 475 3.30 19.05 -24.26
N TYR A 476 2.66 19.32 -23.12
CA TYR A 476 1.78 18.38 -22.43
C TYR A 476 0.71 17.78 -23.35
N ASP A 477 0.02 18.62 -24.14
CA ASP A 477 -1.04 18.12 -25.03
C ASP A 477 -0.51 17.13 -26.08
N LYS A 478 0.73 17.35 -26.55
CA LYS A 478 1.40 16.41 -27.43
C LYS A 478 1.75 15.11 -26.73
N VAL A 479 2.27 15.17 -25.50
CA VAL A 479 2.60 13.97 -24.70
C VAL A 479 1.36 13.12 -24.49
N ILE A 480 0.21 13.70 -24.16
CA ILE A 480 -1.05 12.96 -23.99
C ILE A 480 -1.57 12.42 -25.33
N ALA A 481 -1.44 13.17 -26.43
CA ALA A 481 -1.80 12.65 -27.74
C ALA A 481 -0.92 11.46 -28.15
N ASP A 482 0.39 11.54 -27.89
CA ASP A 482 1.33 10.45 -28.12
C ASP A 482 1.00 9.23 -27.23
N TRP A 483 0.63 9.42 -25.96
CA TRP A 483 0.14 8.36 -25.08
C TRP A 483 -1.11 7.67 -25.63
N TYR A 484 -2.12 8.45 -26.05
CA TYR A 484 -3.31 7.87 -26.69
C TYR A 484 -2.97 7.04 -27.92
N ALA A 485 -2.04 7.51 -28.76
CA ALA A 485 -1.59 6.78 -29.94
C ALA A 485 -0.84 5.49 -29.60
N ASN A 486 -0.18 5.42 -28.43
CA ASN A 486 0.62 4.28 -27.98
C ASN A 486 -0.14 3.33 -27.04
N GLY A 487 -1.47 3.38 -27.00
CA GLY A 487 -2.29 2.44 -26.25
C GLY A 487 -3.21 3.07 -25.19
N GLY A 488 -2.96 4.32 -24.79
CA GLY A 488 -3.78 5.00 -23.78
C GLY A 488 -5.27 5.05 -24.15
N LYS A 489 -5.58 5.17 -25.45
CA LYS A 489 -6.97 5.14 -25.91
C LYS A 489 -7.61 3.75 -25.70
N ILE A 490 -6.86 2.68 -25.91
CA ILE A 490 -7.32 1.30 -25.67
C ILE A 490 -7.58 1.12 -24.17
N MET A 491 -6.68 1.60 -23.31
CA MET A 491 -6.84 1.54 -21.87
C MET A 491 -8.09 2.30 -21.40
N GLU A 492 -8.24 3.55 -21.82
CA GLU A 492 -9.37 4.40 -21.42
C GLU A 492 -10.72 3.81 -21.87
N ASP A 493 -10.80 3.30 -23.10
CA ASP A 493 -12.02 2.67 -23.61
C ASP A 493 -12.36 1.39 -22.84
N ALA A 494 -11.36 0.60 -22.48
CA ALA A 494 -11.54 -0.61 -21.70
C ALA A 494 -12.01 -0.29 -20.26
N VAL A 495 -11.41 0.69 -19.60
CA VAL A 495 -11.86 1.14 -18.27
C VAL A 495 -13.29 1.64 -18.31
N ASN A 496 -13.65 2.46 -19.31
CA ASN A 496 -15.03 2.94 -19.44
C ASN A 496 -16.02 1.82 -19.76
N ARG A 497 -15.65 0.82 -20.57
CA ARG A 497 -16.48 -0.36 -20.83
C ARG A 497 -16.74 -1.16 -19.55
N ASP A 498 -15.74 -1.35 -18.71
CA ASP A 498 -15.80 -2.29 -17.60
C ASP A 498 -16.24 -1.62 -16.28
N TYR A 499 -15.91 -0.36 -16.05
CA TYR A 499 -16.12 0.35 -14.78
C TYR A 499 -17.09 1.54 -14.85
N ASN A 500 -17.37 2.14 -16.00
CA ASN A 500 -18.30 3.26 -16.10
C ASN A 500 -19.73 2.76 -16.38
N LYS A 501 -20.34 2.12 -15.38
CA LYS A 501 -21.70 1.53 -15.47
C LYS A 501 -22.70 2.35 -14.70
#